data_3e85a04fc8e1f3e33a19c24fb05a8e39
#
_entry.id   3e85a04fc8e1f3e33a19c24fb05a8e39
#
_cell.length_a   1.000
_cell.length_b   1.000
_cell.length_c   1.000
_cell.angle_alpha   90.00
_cell.angle_beta   90.00
_cell.angle_gamma   90.00
#
_symmetry.space_group_name_H-M   'P 1'
#
loop_
_entity.id
_entity.type
_entity.pdbx_description
1 polymer ?
#
loop_
_entity_poly.entity_id
_entity_poly.type
_entity_poly.pdbx_seq_one_letter_code
_entity_poly.pdbx_strand_id
1 'polypeptide(L)'
;EENKTVRVGYFPYSNFQEGSYGEHKQGAGYEYLQKISYITGWKYEYVYGSFKECLDMLADGKIDILGSVSYTPERAESIDFSTYAEGTEKYWIYTREDHTDLMDGDPKQMNGCRIGVADGSYQKELLEKWLDSNQIHAEVVACKGYDEMIEKLDADELDALVIPALSVNSDFIAIANIGAGDCYFGVSKSRPDLLKELNATLEEINNTETDYS
;
A
#
# COMPACT_ATOMS: atom_id res chain seq x y z
N GLU A 1 -14.53 -5.86 30.53
CA GLU A 1 -13.44 -5.01 29.98
C GLU A 1 -14.02 -4.11 28.91
N GLU A 2 -13.75 -2.83 29.04
CA GLU A 2 -14.23 -1.85 28.07
C GLU A 2 -13.40 -2.00 26.78
N ASN A 3 -14.06 -2.26 25.64
CA ASN A 3 -13.38 -2.44 24.36
C ASN A 3 -12.63 -1.14 23.96
N LYS A 4 -11.38 -1.30 23.57
CA LYS A 4 -10.55 -0.17 23.13
C LYS A 4 -11.05 0.39 21.80
N THR A 5 -11.06 1.72 21.69
CA THR A 5 -11.25 2.40 20.41
C THR A 5 -9.88 2.62 19.76
N VAL A 6 -9.76 2.20 18.50
CA VAL A 6 -8.52 2.27 17.73
C VAL A 6 -8.74 3.13 16.50
N ARG A 7 -7.96 4.19 16.36
CA ARG A 7 -8.00 5.08 15.20
C ARG A 7 -7.15 4.49 14.08
N VAL A 8 -7.79 4.17 12.97
CA VAL A 8 -7.18 3.50 11.81
C VAL A 8 -7.12 4.45 10.64
N GLY A 9 -5.92 4.64 10.08
CA GLY A 9 -5.74 5.36 8.82
C GLY A 9 -6.40 4.59 7.67
N TYR A 10 -7.24 5.27 6.91
CA TYR A 10 -7.98 4.68 5.80
C TYR A 10 -7.70 5.47 4.53
N PHE A 11 -6.84 4.93 3.67
CA PHE A 11 -6.46 5.53 2.40
C PHE A 11 -7.02 4.69 1.25
N PRO A 12 -7.35 5.30 0.10
CA PRO A 12 -7.86 4.56 -1.06
C PRO A 12 -6.80 3.59 -1.60
N TYR A 13 -7.15 2.33 -1.65
CA TYR A 13 -6.29 1.27 -2.19
C TYR A 13 -7.18 0.21 -2.83
N SER A 14 -7.20 0.17 -4.16
CA SER A 14 -8.09 -0.70 -4.95
C SER A 14 -7.93 -2.17 -4.55
N ASN A 15 -9.06 -2.85 -4.31
CA ASN A 15 -9.19 -4.24 -3.86
C ASN A 15 -8.63 -4.55 -2.46
N PHE A 16 -7.92 -3.62 -1.86
CA PHE A 16 -7.39 -3.76 -0.51
C PHE A 16 -8.22 -2.99 0.52
N GLN A 17 -8.53 -1.73 0.25
CA GLN A 17 -9.17 -0.83 1.19
C GLN A 17 -9.97 0.23 0.44
N GLU A 18 -11.26 -0.02 0.28
CA GLU A 18 -12.17 0.79 -0.50
C GLU A 18 -13.33 1.32 0.35
N GLY A 19 -13.95 2.39 -0.12
CA GLY A 19 -15.06 3.06 0.55
C GLY A 19 -14.61 4.18 1.47
N SER A 20 -14.99 5.42 1.14
CA SER A 20 -14.73 6.60 1.96
C SER A 20 -15.79 6.79 3.03
N TYR A 21 -15.81 7.98 3.66
CA TYR A 21 -16.77 8.29 4.71
C TYR A 21 -18.22 8.15 4.22
N GLY A 22 -18.99 7.32 4.94
CA GLY A 22 -20.39 7.05 4.62
C GLY A 22 -20.63 6.05 3.48
N GLU A 23 -19.58 5.59 2.82
CA GLU A 23 -19.67 4.57 1.79
C GLU A 23 -19.45 3.16 2.37
N HIS A 24 -19.92 2.16 1.63
CA HIS A 24 -19.66 0.76 1.97
C HIS A 24 -18.15 0.46 1.87
N LYS A 25 -17.60 -0.09 2.95
CA LYS A 25 -16.19 -0.49 3.01
C LYS A 25 -16.02 -1.93 2.58
N GLN A 26 -14.97 -2.17 1.80
CA GLN A 26 -14.61 -3.50 1.33
C GLN A 26 -13.11 -3.59 1.04
N GLY A 27 -12.64 -4.80 0.77
CA GLY A 27 -11.27 -5.10 0.39
C GLY A 27 -10.55 -6.00 1.38
N ALA A 28 -9.47 -6.63 0.93
CA ALA A 28 -8.72 -7.62 1.71
C ALA A 28 -8.18 -7.03 3.03
N GLY A 29 -7.68 -5.81 2.99
CA GLY A 29 -7.18 -5.12 4.19
C GLY A 29 -8.28 -4.75 5.17
N TYR A 30 -9.43 -4.29 4.65
CA TYR A 30 -10.61 -4.04 5.48
C TYR A 30 -11.08 -5.33 6.18
N GLU A 31 -11.19 -6.42 5.45
CA GLU A 31 -11.60 -7.72 6.01
C GLU A 31 -10.61 -8.25 7.05
N TYR A 32 -9.32 -8.06 6.81
CA TYR A 32 -8.28 -8.44 7.76
C TYR A 32 -8.39 -7.66 9.08
N LEU A 33 -8.67 -6.37 9.02
CA LEU A 33 -8.95 -5.54 10.19
C LEU A 33 -10.21 -6.03 10.94
N GLN A 34 -11.25 -6.46 10.22
CA GLN A 34 -12.45 -7.05 10.85
C GLN A 34 -12.10 -8.33 11.60
N LYS A 35 -11.26 -9.19 11.04
CA LYS A 35 -10.79 -10.40 11.70
C LYS A 35 -10.01 -10.08 12.99
N ILE A 36 -9.14 -9.09 12.94
CA ILE A 36 -8.42 -8.60 14.12
C ILE A 36 -9.40 -8.07 15.18
N SER A 37 -10.36 -7.27 14.79
CA SER A 37 -11.41 -6.75 15.68
C SER A 37 -12.21 -7.87 16.36
N TYR A 38 -12.54 -8.91 15.62
CA TYR A 38 -13.25 -10.07 16.16
C TYR A 38 -12.48 -10.74 17.30
N ILE A 39 -11.17 -10.85 17.18
CA ILE A 39 -10.29 -11.48 18.19
C ILE A 39 -10.02 -10.53 19.37
N THR A 40 -9.73 -9.27 19.10
CA THR A 40 -9.30 -8.29 20.11
C THR A 40 -10.46 -7.59 20.82
N GLY A 41 -11.61 -7.53 20.18
CA GLY A 41 -12.73 -6.68 20.62
C GLY A 41 -12.54 -5.19 20.34
N TRP A 42 -11.53 -4.82 19.54
CA TRP A 42 -11.30 -3.43 19.18
C TRP A 42 -12.47 -2.85 18.39
N LYS A 43 -12.74 -1.56 18.64
CA LYS A 43 -13.67 -0.76 17.84
C LYS A 43 -12.86 0.23 17.02
N TYR A 44 -13.08 0.27 15.72
CA TYR A 44 -12.35 1.16 14.83
C TYR A 44 -13.05 2.49 14.63
N GLU A 45 -12.25 3.52 14.65
CA GLU A 45 -12.56 4.86 14.16
C GLU A 45 -11.67 5.11 12.94
N TYR A 46 -12.26 5.18 11.75
CA TYR A 46 -11.52 5.36 10.52
C TYR A 46 -11.22 6.84 10.27
N VAL A 47 -9.96 7.14 9.98
CA VAL A 47 -9.47 8.49 9.67
C VAL A 47 -8.97 8.48 8.22
N TYR A 48 -9.63 9.27 7.38
CA TYR A 48 -9.40 9.24 5.94
C TYR A 48 -8.28 10.21 5.53
N GLY A 49 -7.49 9.81 4.54
CA GLY A 49 -6.42 10.60 3.95
C GLY A 49 -5.70 9.82 2.87
N SER A 50 -4.73 10.44 2.21
CA SER A 50 -3.79 9.72 1.36
C SER A 50 -2.87 8.84 2.21
N PHE A 51 -2.17 7.88 1.59
CA PHE A 51 -1.21 7.05 2.32
C PHE A 51 -0.15 7.89 3.05
N LYS A 52 0.40 8.90 2.37
CA LYS A 52 1.38 9.81 2.97
C LYS A 52 0.81 10.61 4.14
N GLU A 53 -0.41 11.13 3.99
CA GLU A 53 -1.11 11.82 5.08
C GLU A 53 -1.34 10.89 6.28
N CYS A 54 -1.70 9.64 6.03
CA CYS A 54 -1.85 8.62 7.07
C CYS A 54 -0.52 8.29 7.77
N LEU A 55 0.58 8.18 7.02
CA LEU A 55 1.91 7.99 7.61
C LEU A 55 2.28 9.16 8.54
N ASP A 56 2.04 10.38 8.11
CA ASP A 56 2.31 11.57 8.92
C ASP A 56 1.46 11.60 10.19
N MET A 57 0.17 11.29 10.07
CA MET A 57 -0.74 11.18 11.22
C MET A 57 -0.30 10.08 12.20
N LEU A 58 0.19 8.96 11.70
CA LEU A 58 0.69 7.86 12.52
C LEU A 58 1.94 8.27 13.30
N ALA A 59 2.88 8.92 12.64
CA ALA A 59 4.09 9.45 13.27
C ALA A 59 3.78 10.50 14.34
N ASP A 60 2.76 11.33 14.11
CA ASP A 60 2.31 12.38 15.03
C ASP A 60 1.39 11.88 16.16
N GLY A 61 1.02 10.59 16.15
CA GLY A 61 0.10 10.01 17.14
C GLY A 61 -1.36 10.41 16.95
N LYS A 62 -1.74 10.93 15.79
CA LYS A 62 -3.12 11.30 15.44
C LYS A 62 -3.97 10.10 15.02
N ILE A 63 -3.33 9.04 14.55
CA ILE A 63 -3.93 7.72 14.36
C ILE A 63 -3.08 6.67 15.09
N ASP A 64 -3.67 5.51 15.33
CA ASP A 64 -3.04 4.46 16.13
C ASP A 64 -2.44 3.35 15.28
N ILE A 65 -3.10 2.98 14.19
CA ILE A 65 -2.71 1.87 13.30
C ILE A 65 -2.89 2.27 11.84
N LEU A 66 -1.97 1.80 11.00
CA LEU A 66 -2.03 1.93 9.56
C LEU A 66 -1.61 0.61 8.91
N GLY A 67 -2.40 0.08 7.99
CA GLY A 67 -2.06 -1.12 7.22
C GLY A 67 -1.19 -0.82 6.01
N SER A 68 -0.65 -1.88 5.41
CA SER A 68 0.12 -1.85 4.16
C SER A 68 1.37 -0.95 4.21
N VAL A 69 2.09 -1.00 5.31
CA VAL A 69 3.31 -0.19 5.49
C VAL A 69 4.55 -1.04 5.27
N SER A 70 5.32 -0.71 4.24
CA SER A 70 6.63 -1.31 4.02
C SER A 70 7.62 -0.84 5.08
N TYR A 71 8.42 -1.77 5.61
CA TYR A 71 9.45 -1.43 6.56
C TYR A 71 10.58 -0.64 5.89
N THR A 72 10.95 0.48 6.48
CA THR A 72 12.22 1.17 6.22
C THR A 72 12.83 1.61 7.55
N PRO A 73 14.18 1.65 7.67
CA PRO A 73 14.84 2.15 8.87
C PRO A 73 14.42 3.58 9.23
N GLU A 74 14.21 4.43 8.23
CA GLU A 74 13.74 5.80 8.40
C GLU A 74 12.35 5.85 9.05
N ARG A 75 11.42 5.05 8.54
CA ARG A 75 10.07 4.95 9.13
C ARG A 75 10.10 4.42 10.55
N ALA A 76 10.99 3.46 10.84
CA ALA A 76 11.13 2.86 12.17
C ALA A 76 11.59 3.86 13.24
N GLU A 77 12.15 4.99 12.87
CA GLU A 77 12.48 6.07 13.80
C GLU A 77 11.23 6.72 14.38
N SER A 78 10.13 6.76 13.63
CA SER A 78 8.90 7.50 13.98
C SER A 78 7.71 6.63 14.30
N ILE A 79 7.67 5.38 13.83
CA ILE A 79 6.57 4.43 14.02
C ILE A 79 7.11 3.06 14.42
N ASP A 80 6.26 2.26 15.06
CA ASP A 80 6.55 0.85 15.31
C ASP A 80 5.90 -0.03 14.24
N PHE A 81 6.49 -1.18 13.99
CA PHE A 81 5.99 -2.17 13.04
C PHE A 81 5.53 -3.43 13.76
N SER A 82 4.47 -4.07 13.22
CA SER A 82 4.09 -5.41 13.67
C SER A 82 5.24 -6.40 13.44
N THR A 83 5.35 -7.40 14.29
CA THR A 83 6.36 -8.46 14.15
C THR A 83 6.11 -9.32 12.92
N TYR A 84 4.84 -9.63 12.65
CA TYR A 84 4.44 -10.39 11.48
C TYR A 84 3.99 -9.46 10.37
N ALA A 85 4.32 -9.80 9.13
CA ALA A 85 3.83 -9.10 7.97
C ALA A 85 2.30 -9.23 7.86
N GLU A 86 1.63 -8.18 7.41
CA GLU A 86 0.23 -8.21 7.00
C GLU A 86 0.08 -9.01 5.71
N GLY A 87 1.02 -8.86 4.77
CA GLY A 87 1.07 -9.55 3.51
C GLY A 87 2.28 -9.17 2.68
N THR A 88 2.36 -9.75 1.49
CA THR A 88 3.39 -9.44 0.49
C THR A 88 2.75 -8.78 -0.71
N GLU A 89 3.30 -7.67 -1.14
CA GLU A 89 2.87 -6.97 -2.36
C GLU A 89 3.90 -7.16 -3.47
N LYS A 90 3.38 -7.36 -4.69
CA LYS A 90 4.17 -7.37 -5.93
C LYS A 90 3.87 -6.10 -6.69
N TYR A 91 4.90 -5.43 -7.18
CA TYR A 91 4.78 -4.16 -7.87
C TYR A 91 5.18 -4.30 -9.33
N TRP A 92 4.32 -3.79 -10.20
CA TRP A 92 4.52 -3.84 -11.65
C TRP A 92 4.31 -2.45 -12.25
N ILE A 93 4.97 -2.24 -13.37
CA ILE A 93 4.66 -1.13 -14.28
C ILE A 93 3.54 -1.61 -15.19
N TYR A 94 2.47 -0.83 -15.27
CA TYR A 94 1.31 -1.09 -16.14
C TYR A 94 1.08 0.09 -17.06
N THR A 95 0.50 -0.22 -18.22
CA THR A 95 -0.04 0.76 -19.15
C THR A 95 -1.43 0.33 -19.62
N ARG A 96 -2.08 1.12 -20.47
CA ARG A 96 -3.36 0.75 -21.10
C ARG A 96 -3.15 0.15 -22.48
N GLU A 97 -4.14 -0.58 -22.97
CA GLU A 97 -4.11 -1.23 -24.29
C GLU A 97 -3.86 -0.30 -25.46
N ASP A 98 -4.26 0.98 -25.34
CA ASP A 98 -4.05 1.99 -26.36
C ASP A 98 -2.61 2.54 -26.42
N HIS A 99 -1.77 2.23 -25.42
CA HIS A 99 -0.35 2.57 -25.40
C HIS A 99 0.51 1.39 -25.90
N THR A 100 0.28 0.95 -27.12
CA THR A 100 0.91 -0.25 -27.72
C THR A 100 2.42 -0.15 -27.89
N ASP A 101 2.98 1.05 -27.90
CA ASP A 101 4.41 1.30 -28.08
C ASP A 101 5.29 0.73 -26.95
N LEU A 102 4.68 0.46 -25.79
CA LEU A 102 5.37 -0.06 -24.61
C LEU A 102 5.28 -1.59 -24.47
N MET A 103 4.64 -2.29 -25.39
CA MET A 103 4.23 -3.68 -25.22
C MET A 103 5.26 -4.71 -25.71
N ASP A 104 6.40 -4.29 -26.22
CA ASP A 104 7.35 -5.17 -26.90
C ASP A 104 8.32 -5.93 -25.97
N GLY A 105 8.17 -5.79 -24.66
CA GLY A 105 9.00 -6.48 -23.68
C GLY A 105 10.45 -6.00 -23.59
N ASP A 106 10.83 -5.00 -24.34
CA ASP A 106 12.12 -4.33 -24.20
C ASP A 106 12.00 -3.17 -23.19
N PRO A 107 12.61 -3.28 -22.00
CA PRO A 107 12.56 -2.21 -21.01
C PRO A 107 13.05 -0.85 -21.51
N LYS A 108 13.95 -0.84 -22.48
CA LYS A 108 14.51 0.41 -23.03
C LYS A 108 13.49 1.27 -23.78
N GLN A 109 12.37 0.71 -24.19
CA GLN A 109 11.25 1.48 -24.77
C GLN A 109 10.66 2.48 -23.78
N MET A 110 10.90 2.29 -22.48
CA MET A 110 10.49 3.25 -21.46
C MET A 110 11.36 4.49 -21.33
N ASN A 111 12.44 4.60 -22.10
CA ASN A 111 13.22 5.83 -22.15
C ASN A 111 12.35 7.00 -22.59
N GLY A 112 12.36 8.07 -21.80
CA GLY A 112 11.56 9.26 -22.04
C GLY A 112 10.10 9.15 -21.60
N CYS A 113 9.67 8.00 -21.08
CA CYS A 113 8.31 7.84 -20.54
C CYS A 113 8.12 8.54 -19.21
N ARG A 114 6.89 8.95 -18.97
CA ARG A 114 6.42 9.50 -17.69
C ARG A 114 5.70 8.39 -16.94
N ILE A 115 6.26 7.98 -15.80
CA ILE A 115 5.75 6.86 -15.00
C ILE A 115 5.24 7.38 -13.67
N GLY A 116 3.94 7.22 -13.42
CA GLY A 116 3.29 7.62 -12.19
C GLY A 116 3.52 6.61 -11.07
N VAL A 117 3.73 7.12 -9.86
CA VAL A 117 3.86 6.32 -8.64
C VAL A 117 3.34 7.10 -7.44
N ALA A 118 2.84 6.40 -6.43
CA ALA A 118 2.34 7.05 -5.22
C ALA A 118 3.47 7.75 -4.45
N ASP A 119 3.26 9.02 -4.11
CA ASP A 119 4.23 9.81 -3.35
C ASP A 119 4.46 9.24 -1.95
N GLY A 120 5.71 9.24 -1.52
CA GLY A 120 6.11 8.70 -0.21
C GLY A 120 5.99 7.18 -0.07
N SER A 121 5.77 6.46 -1.16
CA SER A 121 5.62 5.00 -1.16
C SER A 121 6.95 4.27 -1.36
N TYR A 122 6.99 3.02 -0.90
CA TYR A 122 8.11 2.12 -1.18
C TYR A 122 8.24 1.78 -2.67
N GLN A 123 7.13 1.77 -3.41
CA GLN A 123 7.11 1.55 -4.85
C GLN A 123 7.93 2.58 -5.62
N LYS A 124 7.93 3.82 -5.17
CA LYS A 124 8.75 4.88 -5.78
C LYS A 124 10.23 4.56 -5.70
N GLU A 125 10.69 4.13 -4.55
CA GLU A 125 12.08 3.71 -4.35
C GLU A 125 12.44 2.48 -5.20
N LEU A 126 11.56 1.50 -5.27
CA LEU A 126 11.73 0.33 -6.13
C LEU A 126 11.80 0.69 -7.61
N LEU A 127 10.93 1.59 -8.06
CA LEU A 127 10.92 2.08 -9.44
C LEU A 127 12.24 2.77 -9.78
N GLU A 128 12.70 3.67 -8.95
CA GLU A 128 13.96 4.39 -9.15
C GLU A 128 15.14 3.43 -9.25
N LYS A 129 15.22 2.45 -8.36
CA LYS A 129 16.26 1.41 -8.40
C LYS A 129 16.18 0.54 -9.65
N TRP A 130 14.98 0.15 -10.06
CA TRP A 130 14.77 -0.66 -11.25
C TRP A 130 15.16 0.08 -12.53
N LEU A 131 14.79 1.36 -12.65
CA LEU A 131 15.16 2.21 -13.78
C LEU A 131 16.67 2.35 -13.87
N ASP A 132 17.32 2.60 -12.75
CA ASP A 132 18.77 2.76 -12.66
C ASP A 132 19.50 1.47 -13.05
N SER A 133 19.08 0.34 -12.52
CA SER A 133 19.66 -0.98 -12.80
C SER A 133 19.53 -1.40 -14.28
N ASN A 134 18.51 -0.94 -14.96
CA ASN A 134 18.23 -1.23 -16.38
C ASN A 134 18.74 -0.12 -17.31
N GLN A 135 19.34 0.92 -16.77
CA GLN A 135 19.83 2.08 -17.53
C GLN A 135 18.74 2.77 -18.35
N ILE A 136 17.56 2.91 -17.75
CA ILE A 136 16.40 3.56 -18.37
C ILE A 136 16.27 4.97 -17.81
N HIS A 137 16.16 5.95 -18.71
CA HIS A 137 15.91 7.34 -18.37
C HIS A 137 14.42 7.66 -18.56
N ALA A 138 13.65 7.50 -17.49
CA ALA A 138 12.24 7.85 -17.45
C ALA A 138 12.00 8.94 -16.40
N GLU A 139 10.91 9.69 -16.60
CA GLU A 139 10.46 10.68 -15.62
C GLU A 139 9.55 9.98 -14.59
N VAL A 140 9.94 10.01 -13.32
CA VAL A 140 9.13 9.50 -12.22
C VAL A 140 8.23 10.63 -11.72
N VAL A 141 6.92 10.43 -11.86
CA VAL A 141 5.90 11.42 -11.47
C VAL A 141 5.23 10.97 -10.18
N ALA A 142 5.53 11.68 -9.09
CA ALA A 142 4.90 11.41 -7.80
C ALA A 142 3.45 11.90 -7.79
N CYS A 143 2.52 10.99 -7.50
CA CYS A 143 1.08 11.26 -7.46
C CYS A 143 0.56 11.08 -6.03
N LYS A 144 -0.51 11.77 -5.69
CA LYS A 144 -1.11 11.70 -4.35
C LYS A 144 -1.64 10.30 -4.02
N GLY A 145 -2.15 9.58 -5.02
CA GLY A 145 -2.68 8.23 -4.89
C GLY A 145 -3.13 7.64 -6.21
N TYR A 146 -3.82 6.51 -6.12
CA TYR A 146 -4.31 5.75 -7.28
C TYR A 146 -5.19 6.58 -8.21
N ASP A 147 -6.16 7.31 -7.67
CA ASP A 147 -7.11 8.07 -8.48
C ASP A 147 -6.42 9.16 -9.30
N GLU A 148 -5.46 9.87 -8.72
CA GLU A 148 -4.66 10.87 -9.44
C GLU A 148 -3.81 10.24 -10.54
N MET A 149 -3.22 9.06 -10.28
CA MET A 149 -2.48 8.33 -11.32
C MET A 149 -3.37 7.96 -12.49
N ILE A 150 -4.59 7.49 -12.24
CA ILE A 150 -5.56 7.15 -13.28
C ILE A 150 -5.99 8.38 -14.06
N GLU A 151 -6.33 9.47 -13.38
CA GLU A 151 -6.69 10.73 -14.03
C GLU A 151 -5.59 11.24 -14.96
N LYS A 152 -4.36 11.20 -14.52
CA LYS A 152 -3.19 11.63 -15.32
C LYS A 152 -2.91 10.69 -16.50
N LEU A 153 -3.10 9.38 -16.31
CA LEU A 153 -2.97 8.40 -17.39
C LEU A 153 -4.06 8.64 -18.46
N ASP A 154 -5.29 8.88 -18.05
CA ASP A 154 -6.42 9.18 -18.95
C ASP A 154 -6.27 10.49 -19.69
N ALA A 155 -5.60 11.47 -19.08
CA ALA A 155 -5.32 12.77 -19.68
C ALA A 155 -4.04 12.79 -20.53
N ASP A 156 -3.41 11.65 -20.78
CA ASP A 156 -2.11 11.52 -21.46
C ASP A 156 -0.96 12.32 -20.81
N GLU A 157 -1.07 12.56 -19.52
CA GLU A 157 0.00 13.17 -18.72
C GLU A 157 1.00 12.12 -18.18
N LEU A 158 0.60 10.86 -18.19
CA LEU A 158 1.44 9.69 -17.88
C LEU A 158 1.40 8.70 -19.05
N ASP A 159 2.49 7.98 -19.24
CA ASP A 159 2.59 6.89 -20.20
C ASP A 159 2.38 5.52 -19.55
N ALA A 160 2.74 5.41 -18.28
CA ALA A 160 2.59 4.21 -17.47
C ALA A 160 2.44 4.57 -15.99
N LEU A 161 2.12 3.58 -15.19
CA LEU A 161 2.04 3.75 -13.73
C LEU A 161 2.52 2.50 -13.00
N VAL A 162 2.92 2.67 -11.75
CA VAL A 162 3.28 1.58 -10.83
C VAL A 162 2.18 1.43 -9.80
N ILE A 163 1.60 0.25 -9.76
CA ILE A 163 0.62 -0.14 -8.74
C ILE A 163 0.90 -1.57 -8.26
N PRO A 164 0.43 -1.93 -7.07
CA PRO A 164 0.45 -3.32 -6.62
C PRO A 164 -0.39 -4.21 -7.55
N ALA A 165 0.05 -5.44 -7.75
CA ALA A 165 -0.66 -6.41 -8.58
C ALA A 165 -2.12 -6.63 -8.14
N LEU A 166 -2.41 -6.49 -6.85
CA LEU A 166 -3.77 -6.58 -6.31
C LEU A 166 -4.71 -5.50 -6.88
N SER A 167 -4.17 -4.32 -7.20
CA SER A 167 -4.95 -3.18 -7.69
C SER A 167 -5.20 -3.19 -9.20
N VAL A 168 -4.63 -4.14 -9.93
CA VAL A 168 -4.80 -4.22 -11.38
C VAL A 168 -6.24 -4.58 -11.75
N ASN A 169 -6.73 -4.00 -12.82
CA ASN A 169 -7.99 -4.37 -13.47
C ASN A 169 -7.76 -4.81 -14.91
N SER A 170 -8.81 -5.23 -15.61
CA SER A 170 -8.74 -5.77 -16.98
C SER A 170 -8.27 -4.76 -18.04
N ASP A 171 -8.28 -3.47 -17.71
CA ASP A 171 -7.90 -2.40 -18.65
C ASP A 171 -6.39 -2.13 -18.67
N PHE A 172 -5.65 -2.76 -17.75
CA PHE A 172 -4.21 -2.58 -17.65
C PHE A 172 -3.44 -3.74 -18.27
N ILE A 173 -2.32 -3.38 -18.88
CA ILE A 173 -1.35 -4.34 -19.43
C ILE A 173 -0.06 -4.24 -18.62
N ALA A 174 0.41 -5.38 -18.16
CA ALA A 174 1.66 -5.47 -17.41
C ALA A 174 2.86 -5.30 -18.34
N ILE A 175 3.75 -4.36 -18.01
CA ILE A 175 4.98 -4.10 -18.75
C ILE A 175 6.17 -4.80 -18.10
N ALA A 176 6.39 -4.56 -16.81
CA ALA A 176 7.55 -5.11 -16.10
C ALA A 176 7.28 -5.24 -14.61
N ASN A 177 7.80 -6.33 -14.03
CA ASN A 177 7.87 -6.49 -12.58
C ASN A 177 9.08 -5.70 -12.06
N ILE A 178 8.87 -4.82 -11.10
CA ILE A 178 9.94 -4.02 -10.49
C ILE A 178 10.36 -4.52 -9.11
N GLY A 179 9.66 -5.50 -8.56
CA GLY A 179 9.98 -6.09 -7.27
C GLY A 179 8.75 -6.46 -6.44
N ALA A 180 9.04 -6.89 -5.25
CA ALA A 180 8.03 -7.24 -4.25
C ALA A 180 8.55 -6.85 -2.87
N GLY A 181 7.66 -6.77 -1.90
CA GLY A 181 8.02 -6.49 -0.52
C GLY A 181 6.94 -6.91 0.45
N ASP A 182 7.36 -7.22 1.67
CA ASP A 182 6.44 -7.45 2.77
C ASP A 182 5.89 -6.11 3.28
N CYS A 183 4.60 -6.11 3.55
CA CYS A 183 3.91 -5.00 4.17
C CYS A 183 3.49 -5.36 5.59
N TYR A 184 3.59 -4.40 6.48
CA TYR A 184 3.32 -4.56 7.91
C TYR A 184 2.22 -3.61 8.35
N PHE A 185 1.67 -3.86 9.53
CA PHE A 185 0.95 -2.82 10.25
C PHE A 185 1.94 -1.87 10.90
N GLY A 186 1.77 -0.59 10.65
CA GLY A 186 2.43 0.46 11.43
C GLY A 186 1.57 0.79 12.65
N VAL A 187 2.21 1.00 13.78
CA VAL A 187 1.56 1.34 15.05
C VAL A 187 2.22 2.59 15.62
N SER A 188 1.42 3.51 16.13
CA SER A 188 1.94 4.70 16.81
C SER A 188 2.83 4.31 17.99
N LYS A 189 3.99 4.95 18.12
CA LYS A 189 4.88 4.75 19.28
C LYS A 189 4.24 5.14 20.62
N SER A 190 3.16 5.90 20.59
CA SER A 190 2.37 6.25 21.79
C SER A 190 1.42 5.14 22.24
N ARG A 191 1.30 4.06 21.47
CA ARG A 191 0.37 2.96 21.75
C ARG A 191 1.09 1.59 21.78
N PRO A 192 2.05 1.40 22.70
CA PRO A 192 2.72 0.11 22.86
C PRO A 192 1.76 -1.00 23.31
N ASP A 193 0.66 -0.65 23.96
CA ASP A 193 -0.41 -1.57 24.33
C ASP A 193 -1.06 -2.20 23.09
N LEU A 194 -1.37 -1.41 22.08
CA LEU A 194 -1.95 -1.91 20.82
C LEU A 194 -0.95 -2.76 20.04
N LEU A 195 0.31 -2.39 20.00
CA LEU A 195 1.35 -3.18 19.35
C LEU A 195 1.44 -4.58 19.94
N LYS A 196 1.42 -4.69 21.26
CA LYS A 196 1.48 -5.97 21.96
C LYS A 196 0.27 -6.85 21.65
N GLU A 197 -0.94 -6.28 21.71
CA GLU A 197 -2.17 -6.99 21.40
C GLU A 197 -2.24 -7.40 19.92
N LEU A 198 -1.81 -6.52 19.01
CA LEU A 198 -1.75 -6.79 17.59
C LEU A 198 -0.81 -7.96 17.30
N ASN A 199 0.41 -7.94 17.84
CA ASN A 199 1.39 -9.00 17.61
C ASN A 199 0.90 -10.36 18.13
N ALA A 200 0.25 -10.40 19.28
CA ALA A 200 -0.34 -11.62 19.82
C ALA A 200 -1.49 -12.14 18.90
N THR A 201 -2.31 -11.24 18.38
CA THR A 201 -3.39 -11.58 17.47
C THR A 201 -2.89 -12.11 16.12
N LEU A 202 -1.87 -11.46 15.55
CA LEU A 202 -1.26 -11.91 14.29
C LEU A 202 -0.59 -13.28 14.44
N GLU A 203 0.05 -13.53 15.56
CA GLU A 203 0.60 -14.85 15.87
C GLU A 203 -0.48 -15.94 15.92
N GLU A 204 -1.60 -15.65 16.58
CA GLU A 204 -2.75 -16.57 16.64
C GLU A 204 -3.32 -16.85 15.25
N ILE A 205 -3.50 -15.81 14.41
CA ILE A 205 -3.98 -15.96 13.04
C ILE A 205 -3.03 -16.83 12.22
N ASN A 206 -1.73 -16.57 12.26
CA ASN A 206 -0.74 -17.33 11.51
C ASN A 206 -0.69 -18.80 11.94
N ASN A 207 -0.78 -19.08 13.23
CA ASN A 207 -0.77 -20.46 13.74
C ASN A 207 -2.03 -21.23 13.30
N THR A 208 -3.18 -20.56 13.26
CA THR A 208 -4.44 -21.17 12.84
C THR A 208 -4.44 -21.49 11.34
N GLU A 209 -3.85 -20.64 10.51
CA GLU A 209 -3.75 -20.84 9.06
C GLU A 209 -2.79 -21.96 8.67
N THR A 210 -1.72 -22.17 9.45
CA THR A 210 -0.77 -23.28 9.24
C THR A 210 -1.36 -24.65 9.60
N ASP A 211 -2.33 -24.69 10.48
CA ASP A 211 -2.98 -25.95 10.88
C ASP A 211 -3.97 -26.47 9.81
N TYR A 212 -4.34 -25.67 8.82
CA TYR A 212 -5.24 -26.03 7.72
C TYR A 212 -4.54 -26.24 6.36
N SER A 213 -3.24 -26.12 6.31
CA SER A 213 -2.42 -26.37 5.12
C SER A 213 -1.68 -27.69 5.22
#